data_a53dc6cba5c98ed1747bedb9fb3d727b
#
_entry.id   a53dc6cba5c98ed1747bedb9fb3d727b
#
_cell.length_a   1.000
_cell.length_b   1.000
_cell.length_c   1.000
_cell.angle_alpha   90.00
_cell.angle_beta   90.00
_cell.angle_gamma   90.00
#
_symmetry.space_group_name_H-M   'P 1'
#
loop_
_entity.id
_entity.type
_entity.pdbx_description
1 polymer ?
#
loop_
_entity_poly.entity_id
_entity_poly.type
_entity_poly.pdbx_seq_one_letter_code
_entity_poly.pdbx_strand_id
1 'polypeptide(L)'
;MAEHDHEVITEDGLRIHVTVRGPADAPLSVLLAHCWTAEESDWHYQVTDLLARYGHAIRLITWDHRGHGRSDRAAEAACTIPLLARDLGLVVDTYAPDGPLVLAGHSVGGMTITAIPEERPDLVDRIAGALFVSTTSGELHQVTLGLPAVAGALLRDRLPFLLANRSRMLSLSRREKFPAIERQIARRFLFGRPARSRDVSHVVDQLVHAWPETMSGFFKDMMAHDRIGNLAAFDDIPTTVLVGSRDLLTPPEHAAKIARGIRGARLLVAPEAGHYLPFERRELVSAELCALVDRALVRPAPGRGRHRSRA
;
A
#
# COMPACT_ATOMS: atom_id res chain seq x y z
N MET A 1 7.99 20.70 -9.44
CA MET A 1 9.27 20.04 -9.22
C MET A 1 9.45 19.03 -10.32
N ALA A 2 10.69 18.79 -10.83
CA ALA A 2 10.88 17.78 -11.85
C ALA A 2 10.55 16.39 -11.31
N GLU A 3 9.80 15.64 -12.09
CA GLU A 3 9.50 14.24 -11.89
C GLU A 3 10.45 13.43 -12.78
N HIS A 4 11.08 12.42 -12.18
CA HIS A 4 12.01 11.56 -12.89
C HIS A 4 11.55 10.12 -12.79
N ASP A 5 11.27 9.53 -13.95
CA ASP A 5 11.00 8.11 -14.09
C ASP A 5 12.31 7.32 -14.05
N HIS A 6 12.32 6.29 -13.24
CA HIS A 6 13.45 5.41 -13.02
C HIS A 6 13.02 3.95 -12.99
N GLU A 7 14.00 3.07 -12.91
CA GLU A 7 13.78 1.62 -12.83
C GLU A 7 14.77 1.00 -11.85
N VAL A 8 14.35 -0.05 -11.16
CA VAL A 8 15.24 -0.98 -10.45
C VAL A 8 15.01 -2.39 -10.96
N ILE A 9 16.07 -3.20 -10.97
CA ILE A 9 15.99 -4.61 -11.37
C ILE A 9 16.04 -5.46 -10.12
N THR A 10 14.99 -6.25 -9.91
CA THR A 10 14.87 -7.16 -8.75
C THR A 10 15.83 -8.35 -8.87
N GLU A 11 16.04 -9.09 -7.78
CA GLU A 11 16.88 -10.29 -7.76
C GLU A 11 16.40 -11.37 -8.75
N ASP A 12 15.10 -11.46 -8.99
CA ASP A 12 14.47 -12.36 -9.96
C ASP A 12 14.34 -11.76 -11.38
N GLY A 13 15.00 -10.61 -11.62
CA GLY A 13 15.17 -10.00 -12.93
C GLY A 13 14.01 -9.16 -13.43
N LEU A 14 13.01 -8.85 -12.60
CA LEU A 14 11.91 -7.97 -12.98
C LEU A 14 12.32 -6.50 -12.90
N ARG A 15 11.87 -5.71 -13.86
CA ARG A 15 11.99 -4.27 -13.85
C ARG A 15 10.82 -3.68 -13.05
N ILE A 16 11.14 -2.94 -11.99
CA ILE A 16 10.20 -2.17 -11.18
C ILE A 16 10.28 -0.71 -11.58
N HIS A 17 9.17 -0.14 -12.01
CA HIS A 17 9.06 1.28 -12.31
C HIS A 17 9.00 2.09 -11.01
N VAL A 18 9.81 3.16 -10.94
CA VAL A 18 9.93 4.04 -9.78
C VAL A 18 9.88 5.50 -10.22
N THR A 19 9.09 6.30 -9.55
CA THR A 19 9.07 7.75 -9.77
C THR A 19 9.62 8.46 -8.55
N VAL A 20 10.67 9.27 -8.77
CA VAL A 20 11.36 10.03 -7.72
C VAL A 20 11.14 11.52 -7.93
N ARG A 21 10.78 12.21 -6.84
CA ARG A 21 10.57 13.66 -6.81
C ARG A 21 11.31 14.26 -5.61
N GLY A 22 11.96 15.38 -5.82
CA GLY A 22 12.79 16.04 -4.80
C GLY A 22 14.28 15.67 -4.88
N PRO A 23 15.14 16.41 -4.15
CA PRO A 23 16.60 16.27 -4.24
C PRO A 23 17.11 14.98 -3.60
N ALA A 24 18.27 14.51 -4.06
CA ALA A 24 18.89 13.29 -3.55
C ALA A 24 19.38 13.43 -2.10
N ASP A 25 19.73 14.65 -1.70
CA ASP A 25 20.22 15.01 -0.38
C ASP A 25 19.12 15.54 0.56
N ALA A 26 17.85 15.32 0.23
CA ALA A 26 16.76 15.69 1.12
C ALA A 26 16.91 15.02 2.50
N PRO A 27 16.63 15.74 3.60
CA PRO A 27 16.81 15.22 4.96
C PRO A 27 15.86 14.08 5.33
N LEU A 28 14.81 13.84 4.53
CA LEU A 28 13.78 12.84 4.77
C LEU A 28 13.30 12.24 3.44
N SER A 29 13.21 10.92 3.40
CA SER A 29 12.56 10.22 2.28
C SER A 29 11.15 9.74 2.67
N VAL A 30 10.17 9.95 1.79
CA VAL A 30 8.77 9.54 1.95
C VAL A 30 8.45 8.55 0.85
N LEU A 31 8.01 7.34 1.20
CA LEU A 31 7.69 6.27 0.28
C LEU A 31 6.21 5.90 0.37
N LEU A 32 5.53 5.83 -0.77
CA LEU A 32 4.09 5.55 -0.85
C LEU A 32 3.83 4.27 -1.63
N ALA A 33 3.38 3.22 -0.94
CA ALA A 33 3.08 1.90 -1.48
C ALA A 33 1.58 1.78 -1.81
N HIS A 34 1.25 1.52 -3.08
CA HIS A 34 -0.12 1.48 -3.57
C HIS A 34 -0.87 0.18 -3.25
N CYS A 35 -2.17 0.13 -3.57
CA CYS A 35 -3.09 -0.96 -3.35
C CYS A 35 -2.92 -2.09 -4.39
N TRP A 36 -3.48 -3.27 -4.10
CA TRP A 36 -3.67 -4.35 -5.06
C TRP A 36 -4.52 -3.92 -6.25
N THR A 37 -4.16 -4.32 -7.46
CA THR A 37 -4.78 -3.94 -8.75
C THR A 37 -4.70 -2.46 -9.10
N ALA A 38 -3.91 -1.70 -8.38
CA ALA A 38 -3.68 -0.28 -8.56
C ALA A 38 -2.28 0.01 -9.14
N GLU A 39 -1.87 1.24 -9.13
CA GLU A 39 -0.56 1.74 -9.54
C GLU A 39 -0.17 2.95 -8.70
N GLU A 40 1.05 3.50 -8.88
CA GLU A 40 1.54 4.64 -8.09
C GLU A 40 0.61 5.85 -8.11
N SER A 41 -0.18 6.02 -9.16
CA SER A 41 -1.14 7.12 -9.32
C SER A 41 -2.29 7.09 -8.29
N ASP A 42 -2.47 6.02 -7.53
CA ASP A 42 -3.36 5.97 -6.38
C ASP A 42 -3.06 7.05 -5.35
N TRP A 43 -1.81 7.49 -5.29
CA TRP A 43 -1.34 8.50 -4.36
C TRP A 43 -1.29 9.92 -4.93
N HIS A 44 -1.87 10.18 -6.13
CA HIS A 44 -1.70 11.45 -6.83
C HIS A 44 -2.14 12.69 -6.01
N TYR A 45 -3.17 12.59 -5.17
CA TYR A 45 -3.58 13.67 -4.27
C TYR A 45 -2.52 13.93 -3.20
N GLN A 46 -2.04 12.88 -2.53
CA GLN A 46 -1.04 12.98 -1.48
C GLN A 46 0.31 13.44 -2.01
N VAL A 47 0.70 12.96 -3.21
CA VAL A 47 1.89 13.45 -3.92
C VAL A 47 1.80 14.95 -4.16
N THR A 48 0.66 15.43 -4.68
CA THR A 48 0.43 16.87 -4.93
C THR A 48 0.53 17.67 -3.64
N ASP A 49 -0.14 17.24 -2.58
CA ASP A 49 -0.19 17.96 -1.30
C ASP A 49 1.18 17.99 -0.61
N LEU A 50 1.92 16.85 -0.61
CA LEU A 50 3.26 16.75 -0.04
C LEU A 50 4.25 17.67 -0.78
N LEU A 51 4.26 17.64 -2.10
CA LEU A 51 5.15 18.48 -2.90
C LEU A 51 4.83 19.98 -2.74
N ALA A 52 3.56 20.34 -2.66
CA ALA A 52 3.13 21.71 -2.42
C ALA A 52 3.58 22.21 -1.03
N ARG A 53 3.56 21.34 0.00
CA ARG A 53 3.89 21.73 1.37
C ARG A 53 5.39 21.71 1.65
N TYR A 54 6.11 20.69 1.21
CA TYR A 54 7.49 20.41 1.64
C TYR A 54 8.54 20.71 0.57
N GLY A 55 8.17 20.69 -0.70
CA GLY A 55 9.08 21.01 -1.79
C GLY A 55 10.37 20.21 -1.70
N HIS A 56 11.50 20.91 -1.59
CA HIS A 56 12.84 20.31 -1.53
C HIS A 56 13.22 19.72 -0.15
N ALA A 57 12.36 19.85 0.87
CA ALA A 57 12.65 19.30 2.20
C ALA A 57 12.42 17.77 2.28
N ILE A 58 11.80 17.17 1.26
CA ILE A 58 11.60 15.73 1.19
C ILE A 58 12.03 15.16 -0.16
N ARG A 59 12.43 13.89 -0.14
CA ARG A 59 12.54 13.03 -1.32
C ARG A 59 11.32 12.12 -1.34
N LEU A 60 10.40 12.34 -2.30
CA LEU A 60 9.16 11.58 -2.42
C LEU A 60 9.31 10.51 -3.48
N ILE A 61 9.07 9.26 -3.11
CA ILE A 61 9.25 8.08 -3.94
C ILE A 61 7.93 7.31 -4.00
N THR A 62 7.48 7.06 -5.22
CA THR A 62 6.37 6.15 -5.54
C THR A 62 6.87 5.10 -6.52
N TRP A 63 6.26 3.94 -6.58
CA TRP A 63 6.61 2.90 -7.53
C TRP A 63 5.40 2.04 -7.85
N ASP A 64 5.43 1.39 -8.98
CA ASP A 64 4.48 0.35 -9.32
C ASP A 64 4.97 -1.00 -8.78
N HIS A 65 4.18 -1.67 -7.96
CA HIS A 65 4.51 -3.02 -7.48
C HIS A 65 4.75 -3.97 -8.65
N ARG A 66 5.55 -5.04 -8.44
CA ARG A 66 5.71 -6.11 -9.43
C ARG A 66 4.35 -6.57 -9.97
N GLY A 67 4.23 -6.71 -11.27
CA GLY A 67 2.98 -7.09 -11.94
C GLY A 67 1.92 -5.99 -12.04
N HIS A 68 2.20 -4.76 -11.62
CA HIS A 68 1.27 -3.63 -11.67
C HIS A 68 1.82 -2.48 -12.52
N GLY A 69 0.92 -1.62 -13.00
CA GLY A 69 1.25 -0.38 -13.69
C GLY A 69 2.29 -0.57 -14.81
N ARG A 70 3.38 0.18 -14.70
CA ARG A 70 4.51 0.19 -15.65
C ARG A 70 5.62 -0.81 -15.30
N SER A 71 5.52 -1.49 -14.15
CA SER A 71 6.44 -2.57 -13.78
C SER A 71 6.22 -3.82 -14.61
N ASP A 72 7.26 -4.66 -14.73
CA ASP A 72 7.17 -5.90 -15.47
C ASP A 72 6.13 -6.86 -14.87
N ARG A 73 5.54 -7.67 -15.75
CA ARG A 73 4.64 -8.75 -15.34
C ARG A 73 5.39 -9.75 -14.47
N ALA A 74 4.76 -10.15 -13.39
CA ALA A 74 5.27 -11.18 -12.50
C ALA A 74 4.51 -12.51 -12.72
N ALA A 75 5.22 -13.61 -12.65
CA ALA A 75 4.58 -14.93 -12.58
C ALA A 75 3.71 -15.03 -11.31
N GLU A 76 2.63 -15.82 -11.35
CA GLU A 76 1.71 -15.96 -10.22
C GLU A 76 2.43 -16.31 -8.91
N ALA A 77 3.42 -17.21 -8.97
CA ALA A 77 4.21 -17.62 -7.81
C ALA A 77 5.14 -16.53 -7.26
N ALA A 78 5.44 -15.49 -8.04
CA ALA A 78 6.25 -14.34 -7.66
C ALA A 78 5.41 -13.15 -7.16
N CYS A 79 4.08 -13.29 -7.09
CA CYS A 79 3.17 -12.26 -6.59
C CYS A 79 2.92 -12.47 -5.09
N THR A 80 3.90 -12.12 -4.24
CA THR A 80 3.84 -12.34 -2.79
C THR A 80 4.21 -11.10 -1.99
N ILE A 81 3.67 -10.96 -0.77
CA ILE A 81 3.96 -9.85 0.14
C ILE A 81 5.45 -9.81 0.54
N PRO A 82 6.11 -10.95 0.86
CA PRO A 82 7.56 -10.95 1.09
C PRO A 82 8.36 -10.33 -0.05
N LEU A 83 8.07 -10.69 -1.29
CA LEU A 83 8.76 -10.11 -2.44
C LEU A 83 8.46 -8.61 -2.61
N LEU A 84 7.24 -8.14 -2.30
CA LEU A 84 6.96 -6.69 -2.29
C LEU A 84 7.80 -5.95 -1.25
N ALA A 85 8.04 -6.55 -0.07
CA ALA A 85 8.89 -5.93 0.96
C ALA A 85 10.37 -5.89 0.54
N ARG A 86 10.86 -6.91 -0.16
CA ARG A 86 12.22 -6.90 -0.76
C ARG A 86 12.33 -5.87 -1.86
N ASP A 87 11.31 -5.75 -2.74
CA ASP A 87 11.27 -4.72 -3.79
C ASP A 87 11.27 -3.31 -3.19
N LEU A 88 10.48 -3.08 -2.14
CA LEU A 88 10.51 -1.82 -1.39
C LEU A 88 11.93 -1.56 -0.85
N GLY A 89 12.57 -2.57 -0.27
CA GLY A 89 13.94 -2.48 0.21
C GLY A 89 14.92 -2.09 -0.91
N LEU A 90 14.82 -2.70 -2.08
CA LEU A 90 15.63 -2.38 -3.25
C LEU A 90 15.42 -0.92 -3.73
N VAL A 91 14.17 -0.45 -3.72
CA VAL A 91 13.83 0.95 -4.03
C VAL A 91 14.48 1.89 -3.01
N VAL A 92 14.43 1.55 -1.70
CA VAL A 92 15.09 2.32 -0.64
C VAL A 92 16.60 2.35 -0.85
N ASP A 93 17.25 1.20 -1.06
CA ASP A 93 18.70 1.11 -1.25
C ASP A 93 19.18 1.95 -2.43
N THR A 94 18.38 2.02 -3.49
CA THR A 94 18.74 2.74 -4.72
C THR A 94 18.48 4.23 -4.61
N TYR A 95 17.34 4.64 -4.07
CA TYR A 95 16.88 6.03 -4.15
C TYR A 95 16.80 6.75 -2.81
N ALA A 96 16.92 6.04 -1.71
CA ALA A 96 16.97 6.60 -0.34
C ALA A 96 17.99 5.83 0.52
N PRO A 97 19.26 5.69 0.08
CA PRO A 97 20.23 4.82 0.77
C PRO A 97 20.53 5.27 2.20
N ASP A 98 20.36 6.54 2.49
CA ASP A 98 20.65 7.14 3.79
C ASP A 98 19.42 7.87 4.36
N GLY A 99 19.49 8.18 5.67
CA GLY A 99 18.54 9.04 6.36
C GLY A 99 17.26 8.35 6.81
N PRO A 100 16.36 9.12 7.45
CA PRO A 100 15.09 8.64 7.95
C PRO A 100 14.07 8.43 6.84
N LEU A 101 13.11 7.50 7.10
CA LEU A 101 12.05 7.13 6.18
C LEU A 101 10.66 7.39 6.82
N VAL A 102 9.74 7.97 6.07
CA VAL A 102 8.31 7.90 6.35
C VAL A 102 7.68 6.97 5.31
N LEU A 103 7.00 5.94 5.79
CA LEU A 103 6.38 4.93 4.95
C LEU A 103 4.86 5.06 5.02
N ALA A 104 4.19 5.07 3.88
CA ALA A 104 2.74 4.99 3.81
C ALA A 104 2.33 3.84 2.90
N GLY A 105 1.39 3.01 3.35
CA GLY A 105 0.90 1.87 2.58
C GLY A 105 -0.62 1.78 2.57
N HIS A 106 -1.19 1.67 1.37
CA HIS A 106 -2.60 1.43 1.17
C HIS A 106 -2.84 -0.06 0.90
N SER A 107 -3.67 -0.70 1.71
CA SER A 107 -4.08 -2.11 1.51
C SER A 107 -2.86 -3.05 1.43
N VAL A 108 -2.58 -3.69 0.30
CA VAL A 108 -1.39 -4.52 0.09
C VAL A 108 -0.09 -3.76 0.36
N GLY A 109 -0.05 -2.45 0.08
CA GLY A 109 1.09 -1.61 0.44
C GLY A 109 1.33 -1.54 1.95
N GLY A 110 0.26 -1.54 2.75
CA GLY A 110 0.36 -1.64 4.21
C GLY A 110 0.83 -3.02 4.67
N MET A 111 0.36 -4.10 4.03
CA MET A 111 0.85 -5.46 4.27
C MET A 111 2.35 -5.57 3.92
N THR A 112 2.80 -4.90 2.85
CA THR A 112 4.22 -4.80 2.48
C THR A 112 5.04 -4.20 3.61
N ILE A 113 4.57 -3.10 4.22
CA ILE A 113 5.25 -2.45 5.35
C ILE A 113 5.31 -3.41 6.56
N THR A 114 4.25 -4.18 6.85
CA THR A 114 4.27 -5.15 7.97
C THR A 114 5.24 -6.32 7.74
N ALA A 115 5.68 -6.56 6.51
CA ALA A 115 6.67 -7.57 6.18
C ALA A 115 8.14 -7.10 6.28
N ILE A 116 8.38 -5.78 6.37
CA ILE A 116 9.74 -5.21 6.49
C ILE A 116 10.54 -5.83 7.64
N PRO A 117 10.00 -6.03 8.87
CA PRO A 117 10.78 -6.61 9.96
C PRO A 117 11.33 -8.01 9.67
N GLU A 118 10.68 -8.79 8.81
CA GLU A 118 11.15 -10.12 8.39
C GLU A 118 12.11 -10.04 7.21
N GLU A 119 11.76 -9.28 6.18
CA GLU A 119 12.44 -9.29 4.90
C GLU A 119 13.60 -8.28 4.81
N ARG A 120 13.49 -7.17 5.53
CA ARG A 120 14.45 -6.05 5.56
C ARG A 120 14.55 -5.44 6.95
N PRO A 121 14.97 -6.23 7.97
CA PRO A 121 15.09 -5.77 9.36
C PRO A 121 16.04 -4.57 9.51
N ASP A 122 17.00 -4.40 8.61
CA ASP A 122 17.93 -3.28 8.53
C ASP A 122 17.25 -1.92 8.33
N LEU A 123 16.05 -1.90 7.74
CA LEU A 123 15.31 -0.66 7.50
C LEU A 123 14.51 -0.20 8.71
N VAL A 124 14.21 -1.07 9.68
CA VAL A 124 13.32 -0.76 10.82
C VAL A 124 13.83 0.45 11.59
N ASP A 125 15.12 0.51 11.91
CA ASP A 125 15.73 1.61 12.66
C ASP A 125 15.71 2.96 11.92
N ARG A 126 15.46 2.92 10.61
CA ARG A 126 15.35 4.11 9.76
C ARG A 126 13.92 4.65 9.67
N ILE A 127 12.91 3.87 10.07
CA ILE A 127 11.50 4.30 9.97
C ILE A 127 11.23 5.37 11.02
N ALA A 128 11.02 6.60 10.59
CA ALA A 128 10.69 7.76 11.42
C ALA A 128 9.19 8.01 11.54
N GLY A 129 8.38 7.34 10.70
CA GLY A 129 6.92 7.39 10.73
C GLY A 129 6.29 6.36 9.81
N ALA A 130 5.12 5.83 10.19
CA ALA A 130 4.37 4.86 9.40
C ALA A 130 2.88 5.21 9.32
N LEU A 131 2.32 5.16 8.10
CA LEU A 131 0.90 5.35 7.84
C LEU A 131 0.32 4.09 7.21
N PHE A 132 -0.57 3.43 7.92
CA PHE A 132 -1.32 2.27 7.45
C PHE A 132 -2.72 2.70 7.04
N VAL A 133 -3.08 2.53 5.76
CA VAL A 133 -4.37 2.96 5.21
C VAL A 133 -5.14 1.76 4.71
N SER A 134 -6.33 1.50 5.26
CA SER A 134 -7.23 0.42 4.81
C SER A 134 -6.50 -0.90 4.59
N THR A 135 -5.84 -1.43 5.61
CA THR A 135 -4.95 -2.61 5.51
C THR A 135 -5.15 -3.58 6.68
N THR A 136 -4.43 -4.69 6.63
CA THR A 136 -4.43 -5.72 7.67
C THR A 136 -3.01 -6.22 7.96
N SER A 137 -2.81 -6.76 9.15
CA SER A 137 -1.61 -7.52 9.53
C SER A 137 -1.84 -9.04 9.50
N GLY A 138 -3.05 -9.49 9.17
CA GLY A 138 -3.38 -10.93 9.09
C GLY A 138 -4.88 -11.20 9.10
N GLU A 139 -5.23 -12.48 9.06
CA GLU A 139 -6.60 -13.01 9.20
C GLU A 139 -7.59 -12.54 8.11
N LEU A 140 -7.10 -12.10 6.94
CA LEU A 140 -7.96 -11.65 5.84
C LEU A 140 -8.90 -12.76 5.35
N HIS A 141 -8.53 -14.02 5.54
CA HIS A 141 -9.37 -15.19 5.23
C HIS A 141 -10.68 -15.25 6.02
N GLN A 142 -10.81 -14.50 7.11
CA GLN A 142 -12.05 -14.41 7.92
C GLN A 142 -13.04 -13.38 7.36
N VAL A 143 -12.62 -12.50 6.45
CA VAL A 143 -13.47 -11.45 5.89
C VAL A 143 -14.51 -12.04 4.95
N THR A 144 -15.77 -11.66 5.15
CA THR A 144 -16.94 -12.17 4.40
C THR A 144 -17.44 -11.22 3.33
N LEU A 145 -16.80 -10.06 3.13
CA LEU A 145 -17.23 -9.01 2.19
C LEU A 145 -18.67 -8.51 2.44
N GLY A 146 -19.11 -8.57 3.70
CA GLY A 146 -20.49 -8.22 4.08
C GLY A 146 -21.55 -9.24 3.63
N LEU A 147 -21.14 -10.46 3.28
CA LEU A 147 -22.02 -11.59 2.96
C LEU A 147 -22.20 -12.51 4.18
N PRO A 148 -23.24 -13.35 4.22
CA PRO A 148 -23.32 -14.44 5.18
C PRO A 148 -22.07 -15.34 5.10
N ALA A 149 -21.57 -15.83 6.25
CA ALA A 149 -20.26 -16.51 6.35
C ALA A 149 -20.06 -17.62 5.30
N VAL A 150 -21.06 -18.46 5.08
CA VAL A 150 -21.00 -19.56 4.08
C VAL A 150 -20.85 -19.00 2.65
N ALA A 151 -21.63 -17.97 2.30
CA ALA A 151 -21.58 -17.36 0.97
C ALA A 151 -20.24 -16.62 0.75
N GLY A 152 -19.74 -15.91 1.77
CA GLY A 152 -18.43 -15.26 1.75
C GLY A 152 -17.28 -16.25 1.56
N ALA A 153 -17.29 -17.37 2.29
CA ALA A 153 -16.30 -18.43 2.14
C ALA A 153 -16.33 -19.04 0.72
N LEU A 154 -17.53 -19.39 0.21
CA LEU A 154 -17.69 -19.98 -1.11
C LEU A 154 -17.20 -19.03 -2.23
N LEU A 155 -17.52 -17.74 -2.12
CA LEU A 155 -17.03 -16.73 -3.06
C LEU A 155 -15.51 -16.63 -3.03
N ARG A 156 -14.91 -16.52 -1.84
CA ARG A 156 -13.46 -16.46 -1.64
C ARG A 156 -12.74 -17.65 -2.28
N ASP A 157 -13.25 -18.86 -2.05
CA ASP A 157 -12.61 -20.10 -2.57
C ASP A 157 -12.67 -20.18 -4.11
N ARG A 158 -13.67 -19.55 -4.74
CA ARG A 158 -13.82 -19.48 -6.20
C ARG A 158 -13.09 -18.30 -6.83
N LEU A 159 -12.81 -17.25 -6.06
CA LEU A 159 -12.28 -16.00 -6.58
C LEU A 159 -10.92 -16.15 -7.30
N PRO A 160 -9.92 -16.91 -6.80
CA PRO A 160 -8.66 -17.10 -7.53
C PRO A 160 -8.87 -17.69 -8.92
N PHE A 161 -9.73 -18.70 -9.04
CA PHE A 161 -10.04 -19.31 -10.33
C PHE A 161 -10.75 -18.31 -11.28
N LEU A 162 -11.68 -17.51 -10.77
CA LEU A 162 -12.37 -16.49 -11.56
C LEU A 162 -11.40 -15.40 -12.02
N LEU A 163 -10.51 -14.95 -11.14
CA LEU A 163 -9.49 -13.95 -11.45
C LEU A 163 -8.50 -14.46 -12.52
N ALA A 164 -7.95 -15.65 -12.33
CA ALA A 164 -7.00 -16.25 -13.28
C ALA A 164 -7.61 -16.50 -14.68
N ASN A 165 -8.91 -16.75 -14.76
CA ASN A 165 -9.60 -17.04 -16.03
C ASN A 165 -10.41 -15.84 -16.59
N ARG A 166 -10.33 -14.67 -15.99
CA ARG A 166 -11.15 -13.51 -16.37
C ARG A 166 -10.92 -13.06 -17.83
N SER A 167 -9.69 -13.18 -18.34
CA SER A 167 -9.34 -12.85 -19.72
C SER A 167 -9.99 -13.80 -20.72
N ARG A 168 -10.26 -15.07 -20.32
CA ARG A 168 -10.99 -16.05 -21.12
C ARG A 168 -12.50 -15.81 -21.10
N MET A 169 -13.01 -15.21 -20.03
CA MET A 169 -14.44 -14.94 -19.87
C MET A 169 -14.89 -13.69 -20.63
N LEU A 170 -14.07 -12.63 -20.61
CA LEU A 170 -14.34 -11.35 -21.29
C LEU A 170 -13.04 -10.79 -21.88
N SER A 171 -13.05 -10.47 -23.19
CA SER A 171 -11.89 -9.83 -23.84
C SER A 171 -11.62 -8.45 -23.23
N LEU A 172 -10.35 -8.05 -23.16
CA LEU A 172 -9.94 -6.75 -22.65
C LEU A 172 -10.66 -5.59 -23.37
N SER A 173 -10.72 -5.64 -24.71
CA SER A 173 -11.39 -4.61 -25.52
C SER A 173 -12.89 -4.47 -25.22
N ARG A 174 -13.57 -5.54 -24.79
CA ARG A 174 -14.98 -5.46 -24.35
C ARG A 174 -15.11 -4.84 -23.00
N ARG A 175 -14.19 -5.14 -22.06
CA ARG A 175 -14.17 -4.60 -20.70
C ARG A 175 -13.83 -3.09 -20.71
N GLU A 176 -12.89 -2.67 -21.55
CA GLU A 176 -12.56 -1.25 -21.76
C GLU A 176 -13.76 -0.45 -22.29
N LYS A 177 -14.50 -1.01 -23.26
CA LYS A 177 -15.68 -0.33 -23.82
C LYS A 177 -16.89 -0.30 -22.88
N PHE A 178 -17.05 -1.34 -22.06
CA PHE A 178 -18.24 -1.52 -21.21
C PHE A 178 -17.84 -1.99 -19.81
N PRO A 179 -17.14 -1.18 -19.00
CA PRO A 179 -16.66 -1.55 -17.66
C PRO A 179 -17.78 -1.51 -16.60
N ALA A 180 -19.02 -1.89 -16.99
CA ALA A 180 -20.17 -1.77 -16.10
C ALA A 180 -20.07 -2.70 -14.88
N ILE A 181 -19.54 -3.90 -15.07
CA ILE A 181 -19.36 -4.90 -14.02
C ILE A 181 -18.30 -4.42 -13.05
N GLU A 182 -17.13 -4.02 -13.56
CA GLU A 182 -16.02 -3.50 -12.76
C GLU A 182 -16.42 -2.23 -11.99
N ARG A 183 -17.20 -1.35 -12.62
CA ARG A 183 -17.74 -0.15 -11.98
C ARG A 183 -18.69 -0.49 -10.83
N GLN A 184 -19.54 -1.51 -11.00
CA GLN A 184 -20.45 -1.95 -9.95
C GLN A 184 -19.70 -2.61 -8.78
N ILE A 185 -18.69 -3.42 -9.10
CA ILE A 185 -17.78 -4.01 -8.09
C ILE A 185 -17.07 -2.91 -7.32
N ALA A 186 -16.42 -1.96 -8.02
CA ALA A 186 -15.72 -0.87 -7.38
C ALA A 186 -16.65 -0.07 -6.45
N ARG A 187 -17.82 0.36 -6.94
CA ARG A 187 -18.78 1.12 -6.12
C ARG A 187 -19.31 0.34 -4.92
N ARG A 188 -19.48 -0.99 -5.03
CA ARG A 188 -20.07 -1.81 -3.97
C ARG A 188 -19.08 -2.19 -2.89
N PHE A 189 -17.83 -2.47 -3.27
CA PHE A 189 -16.82 -3.08 -2.40
C PHE A 189 -15.65 -2.17 -2.06
N LEU A 190 -15.32 -1.22 -2.94
CA LEU A 190 -14.13 -0.39 -2.78
C LEU A 190 -14.44 1.01 -2.26
N PHE A 191 -15.62 1.56 -2.56
CA PHE A 191 -15.96 2.91 -2.18
C PHE A 191 -17.10 2.97 -1.17
N GLY A 192 -17.02 3.92 -0.24
CA GLY A 192 -18.11 4.34 0.62
C GLY A 192 -18.99 5.42 -0.03
N ARG A 193 -19.51 6.35 0.77
CA ARG A 193 -20.39 7.42 0.29
C ARG A 193 -19.98 8.79 0.86
N PRO A 194 -19.99 9.85 0.03
CA PRO A 194 -20.14 9.85 -1.43
C PRO A 194 -18.82 9.47 -2.13
N ALA A 195 -18.90 8.74 -3.26
CA ALA A 195 -17.76 8.47 -4.13
C ALA A 195 -17.80 9.38 -5.36
N ARG A 196 -16.70 10.05 -5.69
CA ARG A 196 -16.60 10.90 -6.89
C ARG A 196 -16.49 10.02 -8.13
N SER A 197 -17.28 10.31 -9.16
CA SER A 197 -17.33 9.47 -10.36
C SER A 197 -15.98 9.35 -11.08
N ARG A 198 -15.15 10.41 -11.07
CA ARG A 198 -13.82 10.39 -11.67
C ARG A 198 -12.88 9.42 -10.93
N ASP A 199 -12.92 9.41 -9.58
CA ASP A 199 -12.07 8.56 -8.76
C ASP A 199 -12.47 7.08 -8.93
N VAL A 200 -13.79 6.82 -8.97
CA VAL A 200 -14.31 5.48 -9.33
C VAL A 200 -13.86 5.07 -10.72
N SER A 201 -13.90 5.97 -11.71
CA SER A 201 -13.47 5.65 -13.07
C SER A 201 -11.98 5.34 -13.15
N HIS A 202 -11.14 6.09 -12.42
CA HIS A 202 -9.70 5.84 -12.34
C HIS A 202 -9.41 4.42 -11.78
N VAL A 203 -10.01 4.06 -10.64
CA VAL A 203 -9.85 2.72 -10.04
C VAL A 203 -10.40 1.61 -10.95
N VAL A 204 -11.52 1.86 -11.63
CA VAL A 204 -12.09 0.90 -12.58
C VAL A 204 -11.14 0.67 -13.76
N ASP A 205 -10.50 1.72 -14.25
CA ASP A 205 -9.56 1.63 -15.36
C ASP A 205 -8.36 0.75 -14.97
N GLN A 206 -7.74 0.98 -13.82
CA GLN A 206 -6.68 0.14 -13.27
C GLN A 206 -7.13 -1.32 -13.10
N LEU A 207 -8.31 -1.54 -12.51
CA LEU A 207 -8.88 -2.88 -12.33
C LEU A 207 -9.12 -3.62 -13.66
N VAL A 208 -9.52 -2.91 -14.72
CA VAL A 208 -9.68 -3.47 -16.06
C VAL A 208 -8.36 -3.96 -16.61
N HIS A 209 -7.27 -3.20 -16.42
CA HIS A 209 -5.96 -3.49 -16.99
C HIS A 209 -5.09 -4.43 -16.13
N ALA A 210 -5.46 -4.66 -14.85
CA ALA A 210 -4.70 -5.55 -13.98
C ALA A 210 -4.58 -6.98 -14.55
N TRP A 211 -3.38 -7.57 -14.48
CA TRP A 211 -3.06 -8.89 -15.05
C TRP A 211 -3.71 -10.03 -14.24
N PRO A 212 -4.36 -11.03 -14.89
CA PRO A 212 -5.01 -12.13 -14.19
C PRO A 212 -4.10 -12.94 -13.27
N GLU A 213 -2.87 -13.20 -13.72
CA GLU A 213 -1.86 -13.94 -12.96
C GLU A 213 -1.44 -13.17 -11.70
N THR A 214 -1.20 -11.87 -11.85
CA THR A 214 -0.90 -10.95 -10.74
C THR A 214 -2.06 -10.90 -9.74
N MET A 215 -3.29 -10.78 -10.23
CA MET A 215 -4.47 -10.75 -9.37
C MET A 215 -4.62 -12.05 -8.57
N SER A 216 -4.46 -13.20 -9.23
CA SER A 216 -4.61 -14.51 -8.60
C SER A 216 -3.51 -14.77 -7.57
N GLY A 217 -2.25 -14.48 -7.92
CA GLY A 217 -1.10 -14.70 -7.04
C GLY A 217 -1.19 -13.89 -5.75
N PHE A 218 -1.35 -12.57 -5.87
CA PHE A 218 -1.49 -11.71 -4.68
C PHE A 218 -2.72 -12.05 -3.86
N PHE A 219 -3.85 -12.40 -4.49
CA PHE A 219 -5.03 -12.79 -3.73
C PHE A 219 -4.75 -14.01 -2.84
N LYS A 220 -4.08 -15.04 -3.37
CA LYS A 220 -3.70 -16.24 -2.59
C LYS A 220 -2.79 -15.89 -1.43
N ASP A 221 -1.76 -15.08 -1.68
CA ASP A 221 -0.79 -14.71 -0.65
C ASP A 221 -1.41 -13.81 0.43
N MET A 222 -2.25 -12.85 0.05
CA MET A 222 -3.00 -12.01 0.98
C MET A 222 -3.91 -12.82 1.91
N MET A 223 -4.54 -13.90 1.40
CA MET A 223 -5.38 -14.78 2.23
C MET A 223 -4.55 -15.59 3.25
N ALA A 224 -3.29 -15.87 2.96
CA ALA A 224 -2.35 -16.56 3.85
C ALA A 224 -1.54 -15.60 4.73
N HIS A 225 -1.66 -14.28 4.50
CA HIS A 225 -0.90 -13.26 5.22
C HIS A 225 -1.23 -13.28 6.72
N ASP A 226 -0.19 -13.45 7.55
CA ASP A 226 -0.25 -13.30 9.01
C ASP A 226 1.09 -12.78 9.53
N ARG A 227 1.12 -11.48 9.88
CA ARG A 227 2.29 -10.77 10.39
C ARG A 227 1.94 -9.92 11.61
N ILE A 228 0.98 -10.38 12.39
CA ILE A 228 0.59 -9.74 13.65
C ILE A 228 1.81 -9.62 14.59
N GLY A 229 2.67 -10.65 14.60
CA GLY A 229 3.89 -10.67 15.42
C GLY A 229 4.92 -9.58 15.07
N ASN A 230 4.90 -9.07 13.82
CA ASN A 230 5.84 -8.04 13.37
C ASN A 230 5.47 -6.63 13.83
N LEU A 231 4.24 -6.42 14.31
CA LEU A 231 3.75 -5.09 14.68
C LEU A 231 4.56 -4.45 15.79
N ALA A 232 5.08 -5.24 16.74
CA ALA A 232 5.93 -4.74 17.82
C ALA A 232 7.23 -4.09 17.34
N ALA A 233 7.71 -4.38 16.12
CA ALA A 233 8.86 -3.71 15.53
C ALA A 233 8.60 -2.22 15.24
N PHE A 234 7.34 -1.81 15.20
CA PHE A 234 6.92 -0.41 15.02
C PHE A 234 6.64 0.32 16.36
N ASP A 235 6.89 -0.32 17.49
CA ASP A 235 6.73 0.31 18.80
C ASP A 235 7.55 1.60 18.90
N ASP A 236 6.95 2.66 19.46
CA ASP A 236 7.55 3.99 19.62
C ASP A 236 7.90 4.71 18.28
N ILE A 237 7.59 4.11 17.13
CA ILE A 237 7.59 4.80 15.85
C ILE A 237 6.27 5.55 15.71
N PRO A 238 6.27 6.86 15.42
CA PRO A 238 5.04 7.60 15.15
C PRO A 238 4.20 6.88 14.08
N THR A 239 3.08 6.30 14.50
CA THR A 239 2.26 5.46 13.60
C THR A 239 0.81 5.92 13.63
N THR A 240 0.22 6.09 12.44
CA THR A 240 -1.21 6.31 12.27
C THR A 240 -1.81 5.16 11.46
N VAL A 241 -2.96 4.67 11.90
CA VAL A 241 -3.75 3.65 11.19
C VAL A 241 -5.08 4.27 10.80
N LEU A 242 -5.37 4.31 9.50
CA LEU A 242 -6.59 4.87 8.92
C LEU A 242 -7.44 3.77 8.30
N VAL A 243 -8.75 3.81 8.53
CA VAL A 243 -9.70 2.87 7.91
C VAL A 243 -11.04 3.55 7.66
N GLY A 244 -11.74 3.17 6.60
CA GLY A 244 -13.11 3.59 6.35
C GLY A 244 -14.11 2.79 7.20
N SER A 245 -15.13 3.44 7.77
CA SER A 245 -16.14 2.75 8.58
C SER A 245 -17.00 1.76 7.76
N ARG A 246 -16.96 1.86 6.43
CA ARG A 246 -17.64 0.97 5.49
C ARG A 246 -16.67 0.14 4.64
N ASP A 247 -15.42 0.02 5.06
CA ASP A 247 -14.44 -0.84 4.38
C ASP A 247 -14.88 -2.31 4.52
N LEU A 248 -15.18 -2.95 3.39
CA LEU A 248 -15.60 -4.35 3.33
C LEU A 248 -14.46 -5.31 3.03
N LEU A 249 -13.29 -4.79 2.56
CA LEU A 249 -12.13 -5.60 2.25
C LEU A 249 -11.21 -5.78 3.46
N THR A 250 -10.96 -4.70 4.18
CA THR A 250 -10.20 -4.68 5.44
C THR A 250 -11.01 -3.91 6.49
N PRO A 251 -12.06 -4.54 7.04
CA PRO A 251 -12.96 -3.89 7.99
C PRO A 251 -12.24 -3.25 9.19
N PRO A 252 -12.88 -2.29 9.88
CA PRO A 252 -12.26 -1.53 10.99
C PRO A 252 -11.58 -2.39 12.07
N GLU A 253 -12.02 -3.63 12.24
CA GLU A 253 -11.45 -4.58 13.19
C GLU A 253 -9.98 -4.91 12.87
N HIS A 254 -9.61 -4.97 11.57
CA HIS A 254 -8.23 -5.19 11.12
C HIS A 254 -7.34 -4.01 11.48
N ALA A 255 -7.79 -2.78 11.21
CA ALA A 255 -7.08 -1.56 11.61
C ALA A 255 -6.93 -1.47 13.14
N ALA A 256 -7.97 -1.86 13.88
CA ALA A 256 -7.92 -1.90 15.34
C ALA A 256 -6.90 -2.95 15.85
N LYS A 257 -6.72 -4.09 15.16
CA LYS A 257 -5.67 -5.07 15.48
C LYS A 257 -4.28 -4.48 15.30
N ILE A 258 -4.04 -3.81 14.16
CA ILE A 258 -2.76 -3.13 13.91
C ILE A 258 -2.49 -2.09 15.00
N ALA A 259 -3.46 -1.22 15.30
CA ALA A 259 -3.28 -0.16 16.28
C ALA A 259 -3.05 -0.69 17.71
N ARG A 260 -3.64 -1.83 18.07
CA ARG A 260 -3.39 -2.49 19.38
C ARG A 260 -2.04 -3.21 19.40
N GLY A 261 -1.55 -3.68 18.26
CA GLY A 261 -0.29 -4.38 18.14
C GLY A 261 0.93 -3.47 18.14
N ILE A 262 0.75 -2.15 17.98
CA ILE A 262 1.83 -1.15 17.92
C ILE A 262 1.66 -0.17 19.08
N ARG A 263 2.61 -0.16 20.02
CA ARG A 263 2.58 0.79 21.13
C ARG A 263 2.68 2.24 20.64
N GLY A 264 1.71 3.06 21.03
CA GLY A 264 1.65 4.47 20.65
C GLY A 264 1.00 4.75 19.30
N ALA A 265 0.53 3.74 18.56
CA ALA A 265 -0.20 3.95 17.32
C ALA A 265 -1.56 4.66 17.56
N ARG A 266 -1.92 5.54 16.61
CA ARG A 266 -3.23 6.20 16.56
C ARG A 266 -4.13 5.51 15.56
N LEU A 267 -5.36 5.17 15.98
CA LEU A 267 -6.41 4.67 15.10
C LEU A 267 -7.39 5.79 14.75
N LEU A 268 -7.67 5.96 13.48
CA LEU A 268 -8.69 6.87 12.97
C LEU A 268 -9.64 6.10 12.04
N VAL A 269 -10.93 6.17 12.35
CA VAL A 269 -12.00 5.56 11.54
C VAL A 269 -12.73 6.67 10.80
N ALA A 270 -12.61 6.69 9.49
CA ALA A 270 -13.23 7.69 8.63
C ALA A 270 -14.72 7.37 8.39
N PRO A 271 -15.67 8.23 8.83
CA PRO A 271 -17.10 7.94 8.68
C PRO A 271 -17.50 7.81 7.22
N GLU A 272 -18.40 6.84 6.94
CA GLU A 272 -19.03 6.58 5.65
C GLU A 272 -18.05 6.27 4.50
N ALA A 273 -16.73 6.24 4.73
CA ALA A 273 -15.72 5.90 3.73
C ALA A 273 -15.57 4.39 3.59
N GLY A 274 -15.21 3.94 2.39
CA GLY A 274 -14.87 2.57 2.06
C GLY A 274 -13.38 2.29 2.13
N HIS A 275 -12.89 1.49 1.20
CA HIS A 275 -11.51 1.01 1.15
C HIS A 275 -10.53 2.06 0.56
N TYR A 276 -10.98 2.88 -0.40
CA TYR A 276 -10.11 3.80 -1.14
C TYR A 276 -9.99 5.18 -0.46
N LEU A 277 -9.52 5.19 0.79
CA LEU A 277 -9.32 6.43 1.57
C LEU A 277 -8.42 7.46 0.88
N PRO A 278 -7.35 7.12 0.14
CA PRO A 278 -6.55 8.12 -0.59
C PRO A 278 -7.36 9.01 -1.52
N PHE A 279 -8.49 8.51 -2.04
CA PHE A 279 -9.44 9.25 -2.85
C PHE A 279 -10.63 9.82 -2.05
N GLU A 280 -11.24 8.96 -1.23
CA GLU A 280 -12.50 9.29 -0.54
C GLU A 280 -12.34 10.33 0.57
N ARG A 281 -11.19 10.30 1.23
CA ARG A 281 -10.84 11.16 2.38
C ARG A 281 -9.44 11.73 2.19
N ARG A 282 -9.15 12.19 0.98
CA ARG A 282 -7.82 12.67 0.56
C ARG A 282 -7.23 13.70 1.52
N GLU A 283 -8.04 14.64 2.00
CA GLU A 283 -7.60 15.69 2.92
C GLU A 283 -7.16 15.09 4.28
N LEU A 284 -7.89 14.08 4.77
CA LEU A 284 -7.54 13.38 6.01
C LEU A 284 -6.24 12.57 5.82
N VAL A 285 -6.12 11.82 4.74
CA VAL A 285 -4.91 11.02 4.45
C VAL A 285 -3.70 11.94 4.27
N SER A 286 -3.83 13.03 3.52
CA SER A 286 -2.77 14.03 3.36
C SER A 286 -2.38 14.69 4.68
N ALA A 287 -3.36 15.05 5.53
CA ALA A 287 -3.09 15.68 6.82
C ALA A 287 -2.31 14.76 7.77
N GLU A 288 -2.70 13.48 7.86
CA GLU A 288 -2.01 12.50 8.71
C GLU A 288 -0.59 12.19 8.19
N LEU A 289 -0.44 12.08 6.87
CA LEU A 289 0.88 11.90 6.25
C LEU A 289 1.77 13.12 6.49
N CYS A 290 1.26 14.34 6.32
CA CYS A 290 1.97 15.56 6.65
C CYS A 290 2.37 15.61 8.14
N ALA A 291 1.49 15.20 9.05
CA ALA A 291 1.82 15.18 10.48
C ALA A 291 2.98 14.23 10.82
N LEU A 292 3.10 13.10 10.10
CA LEU A 292 4.24 12.18 10.24
C LEU A 292 5.52 12.78 9.67
N VAL A 293 5.43 13.42 8.50
CA VAL A 293 6.56 14.13 7.88
C VAL A 293 7.06 15.27 8.77
N ASP A 294 6.17 16.09 9.32
CA ASP A 294 6.52 17.19 10.24
C ASP A 294 7.29 16.66 11.46
N ARG A 295 6.83 15.56 12.05
CA ARG A 295 7.50 14.91 13.19
C ARG A 295 8.87 14.36 12.83
N ALA A 296 8.99 13.75 11.65
CA ALA A 296 10.25 13.17 11.18
C ALA A 296 11.30 14.24 10.88
N LEU A 297 10.90 15.40 10.32
CA LEU A 297 11.78 16.53 10.03
C LEU A 297 12.31 17.24 11.29
N VAL A 298 11.53 17.24 12.38
CA VAL A 298 11.93 17.85 13.66
C VAL A 298 12.77 16.90 14.52
N ARG A 299 12.65 15.58 14.34
CA ARG A 299 13.38 14.58 15.11
C ARG A 299 14.83 14.53 14.59
N PRO A 300 15.87 14.74 15.44
CA PRO A 300 17.25 14.58 14.99
C PRO A 300 17.43 13.14 14.47
N ALA A 301 18.16 13.01 13.35
CA ALA A 301 18.51 11.72 12.79
C ALA A 301 19.11 10.83 13.91
N PRO A 302 18.73 9.53 14.01
CA PRO A 302 19.32 8.63 14.99
C PRO A 302 20.85 8.66 14.77
N GLY A 303 21.58 9.09 15.80
CA GLY A 303 23.03 9.25 15.74
C GLY A 303 23.67 7.93 15.35
N ARG A 304 24.58 7.95 14.35
CA ARG A 304 25.47 6.84 14.04
C ARG A 304 26.20 6.43 15.32
N GLY A 305 25.87 5.27 15.88
CA GLY A 305 26.66 4.66 16.93
C GLY A 305 25.95 4.46 18.27
N ARG A 306 25.33 3.32 18.45
CA ARG A 306 25.43 2.51 19.67
C ARG A 306 25.32 1.04 19.26
N HIS A 307 26.43 0.47 18.81
CA HIS A 307 26.69 -0.94 19.01
C HIS A 307 26.57 -1.21 20.52
N ARG A 308 25.41 -1.67 20.98
CA ARG A 308 25.33 -2.35 22.27
C ARG A 308 25.96 -3.73 22.05
N SER A 309 27.24 -3.85 22.34
CA SER A 309 27.87 -5.11 22.66
C SER A 309 27.11 -5.71 23.84
N ARG A 310 26.32 -6.74 23.58
CA ARG A 310 25.87 -7.65 24.65
C ARG A 310 27.01 -8.61 24.90
N ALA A 311 27.70 -8.41 26.04
CA ALA A 311 28.50 -9.43 26.69
C ALA A 311 27.58 -10.49 27.29
#